data_beeaeb1126e5e2d26fdaf592969eeb05
#
_entry.id   beeaeb1126e5e2d26fdaf592969eeb05
#
_cell.length_a   1.000
_cell.length_b   1.000
_cell.length_c   1.000
_cell.angle_alpha   90.00
_cell.angle_beta   90.00
_cell.angle_gamma   90.00
#
_symmetry.space_group_name_H-M   'P 1'
#
loop_
_entity.id
_entity.type
_entity.pdbx_description
1 polymer ?
#
loop_
_entity_poly.entity_id
_entity_poly.type
_entity_poly.pdbx_seq_one_letter_code
_entity_poly.pdbx_strand_id
1 'polypeptide(L)'
;MSGRDFDSFFERLRQETKIASQSDLARELGVGRAAVSLVKKKGAVPPRWILDLSMKFGLDSSWLETGEGAARPEEASEIFFEEFRRIPKVAARLSAGGGSFETESGVEGYFAFRSEWVERKGNPSDMVLMEVYGNSMEPELREGDVVLLDQSRTDILAGGIYAVGVEDTVMVKRVEKRPGQVVLHSDNNDYSPIYLRGDELDNVRVLGRVIWVSREYR
;
A
#
# COMPACT_ATOMS: atom_id res chain seq x y z
N MET A 1 -16.18 -26.83 29.33
CA MET A 1 -15.49 -27.61 28.26
C MET A 1 -14.63 -26.62 27.50
N SER A 2 -13.34 -26.87 27.37
CA SER A 2 -12.41 -25.92 26.73
C SER A 2 -12.76 -25.78 25.27
N GLY A 3 -13.05 -24.57 24.76
CA GLY A 3 -13.38 -24.29 23.37
C GLY A 3 -12.25 -24.56 22.36
N ARG A 4 -11.15 -25.16 22.83
CA ARG A 4 -9.93 -25.47 22.03
C ARG A 4 -9.88 -26.90 21.50
N ASP A 5 -10.93 -27.69 21.68
CA ASP A 5 -10.99 -29.06 21.16
C ASP A 5 -11.40 -29.10 19.66
N PHE A 6 -11.12 -30.23 19.02
CA PHE A 6 -11.39 -30.42 17.58
C PHE A 6 -12.88 -30.29 17.23
N ASP A 7 -13.78 -30.78 18.07
CA ASP A 7 -15.20 -30.77 17.72
C ASP A 7 -15.77 -29.35 17.79
N SER A 8 -15.39 -28.56 18.79
CA SER A 8 -15.73 -27.14 18.88
C SER A 8 -15.13 -26.30 17.72
N PHE A 9 -13.88 -26.54 17.36
CA PHE A 9 -13.22 -25.92 16.21
C PHE A 9 -13.95 -26.28 14.90
N PHE A 10 -14.28 -27.56 14.72
CA PHE A 10 -14.95 -28.02 13.49
C PHE A 10 -16.38 -27.48 13.37
N GLU A 11 -17.10 -27.35 14.48
CA GLU A 11 -18.43 -26.75 14.50
C GLU A 11 -18.38 -25.27 14.11
N ARG A 12 -17.39 -24.49 14.61
CA ARG A 12 -17.19 -23.11 14.20
C ARG A 12 -16.91 -22.98 12.68
N LEU A 13 -16.07 -23.87 12.13
CA LEU A 13 -15.84 -23.90 10.68
C LEU A 13 -17.11 -24.17 9.87
N ARG A 14 -17.95 -25.09 10.34
CA ARG A 14 -19.21 -25.42 9.67
C ARG A 14 -20.19 -24.25 9.65
N GLN A 15 -20.21 -23.44 10.70
CA GLN A 15 -21.09 -22.28 10.79
C GLN A 15 -20.71 -21.19 9.77
N GLU A 16 -19.42 -20.97 9.56
CA GLU A 16 -18.89 -19.85 8.78
C GLU A 16 -18.43 -20.23 7.36
N THR A 17 -18.38 -21.53 7.04
CA THR A 17 -17.86 -22.02 5.75
C THR A 17 -18.73 -23.10 5.15
N LYS A 18 -18.42 -23.51 3.92
CA LYS A 18 -19.05 -24.64 3.24
C LYS A 18 -18.43 -26.00 3.61
N ILE A 19 -17.55 -26.05 4.61
CA ILE A 19 -16.93 -27.30 5.09
C ILE A 19 -17.94 -28.06 5.93
N ALA A 20 -18.58 -29.08 5.33
CA ALA A 20 -19.62 -29.87 6.00
C ALA A 20 -19.11 -31.18 6.59
N SER A 21 -17.97 -31.70 6.13
CA SER A 21 -17.41 -32.99 6.51
C SER A 21 -15.90 -32.94 6.76
N GLN A 22 -15.39 -33.95 7.51
CA GLN A 22 -13.93 -34.11 7.66
C GLN A 22 -13.21 -34.32 6.33
N SER A 23 -13.91 -34.85 5.32
CA SER A 23 -13.38 -34.99 3.97
C SER A 23 -13.21 -33.65 3.27
N ASP A 24 -14.14 -32.72 3.50
CA ASP A 24 -14.02 -31.35 2.98
C ASP A 24 -12.88 -30.64 3.67
N LEU A 25 -12.77 -30.77 5.00
CA LEU A 25 -11.65 -30.22 5.76
C LEU A 25 -10.30 -30.73 5.25
N ALA A 26 -10.20 -32.05 5.01
CA ALA A 26 -8.96 -32.64 4.47
C ALA A 26 -8.59 -32.05 3.11
N ARG A 27 -9.58 -31.89 2.22
CA ARG A 27 -9.40 -31.29 0.89
C ARG A 27 -8.95 -29.83 0.99
N GLU A 28 -9.59 -29.05 1.86
CA GLU A 28 -9.30 -27.61 2.03
C GLU A 28 -7.89 -27.37 2.58
N LEU A 29 -7.42 -28.27 3.46
CA LEU A 29 -6.07 -28.22 4.05
C LEU A 29 -4.99 -28.91 3.20
N GLY A 30 -5.37 -29.60 2.09
CA GLY A 30 -4.42 -30.35 1.29
C GLY A 30 -3.82 -31.56 2.03
N VAL A 31 -4.52 -32.13 3.01
CA VAL A 31 -4.05 -33.27 3.81
C VAL A 31 -4.89 -34.53 3.58
N GLY A 32 -4.35 -35.70 3.96
CA GLY A 32 -5.12 -36.94 3.89
C GLY A 32 -6.19 -37.03 5.00
N ARG A 33 -7.31 -37.74 4.73
CA ARG A 33 -8.36 -38.01 5.74
C ARG A 33 -7.83 -38.63 7.03
N ALA A 34 -6.79 -39.47 6.93
CA ALA A 34 -6.16 -40.08 8.10
C ALA A 34 -5.55 -39.03 9.04
N ALA A 35 -5.00 -37.94 8.48
CA ALA A 35 -4.44 -36.83 9.29
C ALA A 35 -5.54 -36.11 10.06
N VAL A 36 -6.71 -35.85 9.45
CA VAL A 36 -7.85 -35.22 10.13
C VAL A 36 -8.38 -36.13 11.24
N SER A 37 -8.52 -37.44 10.98
CA SER A 37 -8.96 -38.41 11.99
C SER A 37 -8.01 -38.51 13.15
N LEU A 38 -6.69 -38.41 12.91
CA LEU A 38 -5.66 -38.43 13.96
C LEU A 38 -5.73 -37.18 14.82
N VAL A 39 -5.91 -36.00 14.22
CA VAL A 39 -6.07 -34.72 14.92
C VAL A 39 -7.32 -34.74 15.78
N LYS A 40 -8.43 -35.23 15.24
CA LYS A 40 -9.68 -35.43 16.02
C LYS A 40 -9.46 -36.33 17.23
N LYS A 41 -8.76 -37.47 17.05
CA LYS A 41 -8.46 -38.39 18.16
C LYS A 41 -7.55 -37.77 19.22
N LYS A 42 -6.62 -36.90 18.82
CA LYS A 42 -5.74 -36.16 19.75
C LYS A 42 -6.43 -35.01 20.46
N GLY A 43 -7.56 -34.52 19.91
CA GLY A 43 -8.33 -33.41 20.46
C GLY A 43 -7.68 -32.02 20.28
N ALA A 44 -6.45 -31.95 19.79
CA ALA A 44 -5.72 -30.69 19.62
C ALA A 44 -5.52 -30.37 18.13
N VAL A 45 -6.03 -29.21 17.70
CA VAL A 45 -5.92 -28.73 16.32
C VAL A 45 -4.53 -28.10 16.13
N PRO A 46 -3.79 -28.49 15.07
CA PRO A 46 -2.50 -27.87 14.78
C PRO A 46 -2.67 -26.36 14.49
N PRO A 47 -1.82 -25.47 15.09
CA PRO A 47 -1.91 -24.03 14.85
C PRO A 47 -1.83 -23.63 13.37
N ARG A 48 -1.07 -24.39 12.58
CA ARG A 48 -0.97 -24.18 11.14
C ARG A 48 -2.32 -24.33 10.44
N TRP A 49 -3.16 -25.29 10.83
CA TRP A 49 -4.49 -25.48 10.24
C TRP A 49 -5.41 -24.31 10.55
N ILE A 50 -5.32 -23.79 11.79
CA ILE A 50 -6.07 -22.60 12.20
C ILE A 50 -5.67 -21.42 11.32
N LEU A 51 -4.36 -21.19 11.15
CA LEU A 51 -3.84 -20.07 10.34
C LEU A 51 -4.24 -20.21 8.87
N ASP A 52 -4.04 -21.40 8.26
CA ASP A 52 -4.34 -21.65 6.85
C ASP A 52 -5.84 -21.42 6.54
N LEU A 53 -6.72 -21.88 7.46
CA LEU A 53 -8.18 -21.72 7.30
C LEU A 53 -8.64 -20.29 7.59
N SER A 54 -8.06 -19.64 8.59
CA SER A 54 -8.30 -18.21 8.88
C SER A 54 -8.00 -17.34 7.67
N MET A 55 -6.82 -17.51 7.08
CA MET A 55 -6.42 -16.77 5.88
C MET A 55 -7.30 -17.08 4.67
N LYS A 56 -7.66 -18.36 4.47
CA LYS A 56 -8.44 -18.82 3.31
C LYS A 56 -9.89 -18.34 3.34
N PHE A 57 -10.50 -18.31 4.51
CA PHE A 57 -11.93 -18.01 4.68
C PHE A 57 -12.20 -16.63 5.31
N GLY A 58 -11.16 -15.84 5.61
CA GLY A 58 -11.29 -14.53 6.24
C GLY A 58 -11.87 -14.61 7.66
N LEU A 59 -11.46 -15.65 8.44
CA LEU A 59 -11.91 -15.86 9.81
C LEU A 59 -10.85 -15.37 10.81
N ASP A 60 -11.29 -14.88 11.96
CA ASP A 60 -10.37 -14.58 13.07
C ASP A 60 -9.76 -15.87 13.61
N SER A 61 -8.42 -15.89 13.74
CA SER A 61 -7.70 -17.08 14.18
C SER A 61 -7.94 -17.40 15.66
N SER A 62 -8.09 -16.38 16.51
CA SER A 62 -8.39 -16.54 17.93
C SER A 62 -9.80 -17.07 18.12
N TRP A 63 -10.78 -16.51 17.39
CA TRP A 63 -12.14 -17.02 17.41
C TRP A 63 -12.19 -18.47 16.89
N LEU A 64 -11.49 -18.78 15.82
CA LEU A 64 -11.48 -20.13 15.26
C LEU A 64 -10.86 -21.13 16.25
N GLU A 65 -9.86 -20.74 17.01
CA GLU A 65 -9.21 -21.57 18.03
C GLU A 65 -10.05 -21.69 19.32
N THR A 66 -10.54 -20.57 19.84
CA THR A 66 -11.10 -20.50 21.20
C THR A 66 -12.62 -20.32 21.22
N GLY A 67 -13.20 -19.75 20.18
CA GLY A 67 -14.58 -19.29 20.12
C GLY A 67 -14.82 -17.94 20.80
N GLU A 68 -13.76 -17.25 21.23
CA GLU A 68 -13.84 -15.91 21.81
C GLU A 68 -13.67 -14.84 20.73
N GLY A 69 -14.50 -13.79 20.76
CA GLY A 69 -14.52 -12.73 19.77
C GLY A 69 -15.50 -12.97 18.62
N ALA A 70 -15.37 -12.21 17.55
CA ALA A 70 -16.18 -12.32 16.36
C ALA A 70 -15.54 -13.28 15.34
N ALA A 71 -16.36 -14.08 14.65
CA ALA A 71 -15.90 -15.03 13.63
C ALA A 71 -15.19 -14.34 12.47
N ARG A 72 -15.67 -13.16 12.11
CA ARG A 72 -15.07 -12.30 11.09
C ARG A 72 -14.75 -10.96 11.72
N PRO A 73 -13.53 -10.47 11.55
CA PRO A 73 -13.13 -9.18 12.08
C PRO A 73 -13.71 -8.03 11.25
N GLU A 74 -15.03 -7.95 11.08
CA GLU A 74 -15.68 -6.80 10.44
C GLU A 74 -15.38 -5.53 11.24
N GLU A 75 -15.46 -5.63 12.57
CA GLU A 75 -15.05 -4.53 13.46
C GLU A 75 -13.54 -4.24 13.36
N ALA A 76 -12.68 -5.24 13.24
CA ALA A 76 -11.25 -5.04 13.05
C ALA A 76 -10.93 -4.44 11.67
N SER A 77 -11.73 -4.75 10.64
CA SER A 77 -11.62 -4.13 9.31
C SER A 77 -12.09 -2.68 9.35
N GLU A 78 -13.23 -2.39 9.99
CA GLU A 78 -13.72 -1.01 10.14
C GLU A 78 -12.77 -0.17 11.00
N ILE A 79 -12.32 -0.68 12.15
CA ILE A 79 -11.31 -0.04 13.01
C ILE A 79 -10.01 0.18 12.22
N PHE A 80 -9.56 -0.81 11.43
CA PHE A 80 -8.38 -0.65 10.60
C PHE A 80 -8.56 0.45 9.57
N PHE A 81 -9.72 0.52 8.90
CA PHE A 81 -10.00 1.59 7.92
C PHE A 81 -10.24 2.95 8.58
N GLU A 82 -10.72 3.01 9.82
CA GLU A 82 -10.79 4.25 10.59
C GLU A 82 -9.40 4.73 11.04
N GLU A 83 -8.55 3.81 11.52
CA GLU A 83 -7.21 4.14 12.00
C GLU A 83 -6.17 4.33 10.89
N PHE A 84 -6.33 3.67 9.74
CA PHE A 84 -5.34 3.69 8.67
C PHE A 84 -5.97 3.98 7.30
N ARG A 85 -5.29 4.82 6.53
CA ARG A 85 -5.56 5.05 5.10
C ARG A 85 -4.54 4.31 4.26
N ARG A 86 -5.01 3.61 3.25
CA ARG A 86 -4.17 2.92 2.27
C ARG A 86 -3.89 3.87 1.12
N ILE A 87 -2.62 4.21 0.92
CA ILE A 87 -2.16 5.07 -0.17
C ILE A 87 -1.51 4.19 -1.24
N PRO A 88 -1.91 4.29 -2.52
CA PRO A 88 -1.35 3.47 -3.58
C PRO A 88 0.09 3.88 -3.89
N LYS A 89 0.97 2.88 -4.08
CA LYS A 89 2.27 3.04 -4.74
C LYS A 89 2.07 2.80 -6.23
N VAL A 90 2.45 3.77 -7.04
CA VAL A 90 2.27 3.74 -8.50
C VAL A 90 3.61 3.78 -9.21
N ALA A 91 3.66 3.21 -10.42
CA ALA A 91 4.80 3.39 -11.31
C ALA A 91 4.91 4.86 -11.75
N ALA A 92 6.14 5.38 -11.84
CA ALA A 92 6.41 6.75 -12.28
C ALA A 92 6.20 6.89 -13.80
N ARG A 93 4.93 6.86 -14.24
CA ARG A 93 4.53 7.03 -15.66
C ARG A 93 3.44 8.09 -15.77
N LEU A 94 3.45 8.83 -16.87
CA LEU A 94 2.39 9.77 -17.21
C LEU A 94 1.26 9.04 -17.94
N SER A 95 0.01 9.39 -17.61
CA SER A 95 -1.13 8.93 -18.40
C SER A 95 -1.21 9.67 -19.73
N ALA A 96 -1.48 8.96 -20.81
CA ALA A 96 -1.70 9.55 -22.13
C ALA A 96 -2.97 10.42 -22.09
N GLY A 97 -2.78 11.75 -22.02
CA GLY A 97 -3.85 12.75 -22.18
C GLY A 97 -4.42 13.38 -20.90
N GLY A 98 -4.10 12.92 -19.69
CA GLY A 98 -4.74 13.42 -18.44
C GLY A 98 -3.85 14.27 -17.53
N GLY A 99 -2.55 14.21 -17.66
CA GLY A 99 -1.61 14.96 -16.79
C GLY A 99 -1.53 14.48 -15.35
N SER A 100 -2.12 13.32 -15.04
CA SER A 100 -2.02 12.62 -13.77
C SER A 100 -1.27 11.29 -13.93
N PHE A 101 -0.85 10.68 -12.82
CA PHE A 101 -0.34 9.31 -12.86
C PHE A 101 -1.44 8.33 -13.30
N GLU A 102 -1.06 7.32 -14.08
CA GLU A 102 -1.95 6.19 -14.36
C GLU A 102 -2.13 5.35 -13.08
N THR A 103 -3.19 5.65 -12.32
CA THR A 103 -3.49 4.93 -11.07
C THR A 103 -4.22 3.62 -11.30
N GLU A 104 -4.96 3.46 -12.40
CA GLU A 104 -5.77 2.26 -12.64
C GLU A 104 -4.99 1.07 -13.19
N SER A 105 -3.91 1.31 -13.96
CA SER A 105 -3.11 0.25 -14.59
C SER A 105 -1.72 0.06 -13.97
N GLY A 106 -1.32 0.88 -13.00
CA GLY A 106 0.04 0.96 -12.48
C GLY A 106 0.18 0.88 -10.96
N VAL A 107 -0.85 0.42 -10.21
CA VAL A 107 -0.71 0.24 -8.75
C VAL A 107 0.14 -0.99 -8.46
N GLU A 108 1.33 -0.76 -7.89
CA GLU A 108 2.28 -1.81 -7.51
C GLU A 108 2.00 -2.36 -6.11
N GLY A 109 1.30 -1.60 -5.27
CA GLY A 109 1.01 -1.96 -3.90
C GLY A 109 0.39 -0.80 -3.11
N TYR A 110 0.30 -0.98 -1.80
CA TYR A 110 -0.27 0.03 -0.90
C TYR A 110 0.58 0.16 0.37
N PHE A 111 0.70 1.39 0.87
CA PHE A 111 1.23 1.69 2.20
C PHE A 111 0.10 2.12 3.11
N ALA A 112 0.11 1.65 4.34
CA ALA A 112 -0.85 2.04 5.36
C ALA A 112 -0.27 3.16 6.23
N PHE A 113 -0.93 4.31 6.24
CA PHE A 113 -0.59 5.44 7.11
C PHE A 113 -1.70 5.62 8.15
N ARG A 114 -1.34 6.05 9.36
CA ARG A 114 -2.36 6.44 10.34
C ARG A 114 -3.24 7.55 9.77
N SER A 115 -4.57 7.36 9.83
CA SER A 115 -5.57 8.29 9.28
C SER A 115 -5.32 9.71 9.77
N GLU A 116 -5.20 9.89 11.10
CA GLU A 116 -4.92 11.18 11.72
C GLU A 116 -3.65 11.86 11.18
N TRP A 117 -2.60 11.09 10.88
CA TRP A 117 -1.36 11.65 10.37
C TRP A 117 -1.49 12.10 8.93
N VAL A 118 -2.05 11.26 8.04
CA VAL A 118 -2.12 11.55 6.61
C VAL A 118 -3.15 12.64 6.31
N GLU A 119 -4.28 12.67 7.03
CA GLU A 119 -5.32 13.68 6.89
C GLU A 119 -4.85 15.06 7.32
N ARG A 120 -3.94 15.17 8.30
CA ARG A 120 -3.26 16.44 8.62
C ARG A 120 -2.33 16.93 7.51
N LYS A 121 -1.85 16.05 6.64
CA LYS A 121 -0.98 16.42 5.51
C LYS A 121 -1.78 16.92 4.32
N GLY A 122 -2.98 16.39 4.09
CA GLY A 122 -3.86 16.71 2.98
C GLY A 122 -4.97 15.67 2.84
N ASN A 123 -5.67 15.67 1.72
CA ASN A 123 -6.69 14.66 1.42
C ASN A 123 -6.01 13.36 0.93
N PRO A 124 -6.17 12.24 1.64
CA PRO A 124 -5.55 10.95 1.24
C PRO A 124 -5.94 10.47 -0.16
N SER A 125 -7.12 10.86 -0.66
CA SER A 125 -7.59 10.49 -2.00
C SER A 125 -6.77 11.14 -3.12
N ASP A 126 -6.06 12.23 -2.81
CA ASP A 126 -5.20 12.95 -3.75
C ASP A 126 -3.72 12.57 -3.58
N MET A 127 -3.44 11.49 -2.83
CA MET A 127 -2.08 11.09 -2.52
C MET A 127 -1.69 9.81 -3.23
N VAL A 128 -0.43 9.76 -3.68
CA VAL A 128 0.19 8.57 -4.24
C VAL A 128 1.62 8.44 -3.75
N LEU A 129 2.14 7.22 -3.75
CA LEU A 129 3.55 6.93 -3.50
C LEU A 129 4.24 6.58 -4.82
N MET A 130 5.48 7.02 -4.97
CA MET A 130 6.33 6.61 -6.08
C MET A 130 7.76 6.34 -5.60
N GLU A 131 8.46 5.47 -6.31
CA GLU A 131 9.87 5.19 -6.06
C GLU A 131 10.74 6.23 -6.78
N VAL A 132 11.83 6.63 -6.13
CA VAL A 132 12.83 7.54 -6.70
C VAL A 132 13.88 6.74 -7.47
N TYR A 133 14.12 7.14 -8.71
CA TYR A 133 15.15 6.55 -9.57
C TYR A 133 16.27 7.54 -9.83
N GLY A 134 17.50 7.03 -9.82
CA GLY A 134 18.71 7.84 -10.02
C GLY A 134 19.08 8.70 -8.81
N ASN A 135 20.16 9.46 -8.97
CA ASN A 135 20.83 10.18 -7.89
C ASN A 135 20.77 11.70 -8.01
N SER A 136 19.96 12.24 -8.91
CA SER A 136 19.92 13.69 -9.17
C SER A 136 19.42 14.52 -7.97
N MET A 137 18.72 13.91 -7.03
CA MET A 137 18.21 14.57 -5.82
C MET A 137 19.00 14.23 -4.55
N GLU A 138 20.16 13.57 -4.68
CA GLU A 138 21.06 13.35 -3.54
C GLU A 138 21.67 14.67 -3.05
N PRO A 139 21.88 14.80 -1.75
CA PRO A 139 21.71 13.78 -0.69
C PRO A 139 20.30 13.67 -0.11
N GLU A 140 19.37 14.58 -0.49
CA GLU A 140 18.02 14.66 0.10
C GLU A 140 17.20 13.42 -0.21
N LEU A 141 17.07 13.06 -1.50
CA LEU A 141 16.42 11.82 -1.95
C LEU A 141 17.44 10.95 -2.68
N ARG A 142 17.42 9.66 -2.39
CA ARG A 142 18.32 8.67 -2.99
C ARG A 142 17.55 7.67 -3.84
N GLU A 143 18.25 7.03 -4.74
CA GLU A 143 17.68 5.91 -5.49
C GLU A 143 17.11 4.83 -4.58
N GLY A 144 15.89 4.38 -4.87
CA GLY A 144 15.15 3.41 -4.06
C GLY A 144 14.36 4.00 -2.88
N ASP A 145 14.48 5.32 -2.61
CA ASP A 145 13.57 5.98 -1.68
C ASP A 145 12.14 5.94 -2.21
N VAL A 146 11.16 5.86 -1.32
CA VAL A 146 9.74 5.99 -1.67
C VAL A 146 9.24 7.33 -1.15
N VAL A 147 8.69 8.16 -2.04
CA VAL A 147 8.14 9.47 -1.71
C VAL A 147 6.62 9.47 -1.74
N LEU A 148 6.01 10.17 -0.79
CA LEU A 148 4.58 10.45 -0.78
C LEU A 148 4.34 11.80 -1.45
N LEU A 149 3.51 11.79 -2.47
CA LEU A 149 3.09 12.97 -3.23
C LEU A 149 1.66 13.37 -2.87
N ASP A 150 1.44 14.66 -2.69
CA ASP A 150 0.11 15.26 -2.65
C ASP A 150 -0.16 15.91 -4.01
N GLN A 151 -1.00 15.27 -4.83
CA GLN A 151 -1.34 15.68 -6.20
C GLN A 151 -2.25 16.94 -6.23
N SER A 152 -2.90 17.28 -5.11
CA SER A 152 -3.67 18.52 -5.01
C SER A 152 -2.78 19.76 -4.89
N ARG A 153 -1.49 19.57 -4.54
CA ARG A 153 -0.52 20.66 -4.34
C ARG A 153 0.37 20.84 -5.56
N THR A 154 -0.17 21.51 -6.56
CA THR A 154 0.53 21.84 -7.80
C THR A 154 1.08 23.27 -7.82
N ASP A 155 0.68 24.12 -6.88
CA ASP A 155 1.24 25.45 -6.72
C ASP A 155 2.70 25.38 -6.28
N ILE A 156 3.57 26.03 -7.06
CA ILE A 156 5.01 26.00 -6.83
C ILE A 156 5.37 26.96 -5.68
N LEU A 157 5.81 26.39 -4.58
CA LEU A 157 6.39 27.10 -3.45
C LEU A 157 7.91 27.02 -3.49
N ALA A 158 8.58 28.14 -3.25
CA ALA A 158 10.04 28.22 -3.28
C ALA A 158 10.68 27.14 -2.40
N GLY A 159 11.62 26.39 -2.96
CA GLY A 159 12.35 25.32 -2.26
C GLY A 159 11.58 24.00 -2.11
N GLY A 160 10.34 23.92 -2.56
CA GLY A 160 9.56 22.69 -2.54
C GLY A 160 10.09 21.65 -3.54
N ILE A 161 9.98 20.37 -3.17
CA ILE A 161 10.27 19.23 -4.05
C ILE A 161 8.97 18.76 -4.66
N TYR A 162 8.97 18.54 -5.97
CA TYR A 162 7.78 18.15 -6.74
C TYR A 162 8.09 17.00 -7.69
N ALA A 163 7.11 16.16 -7.93
CA ALA A 163 7.10 15.33 -9.11
C ALA A 163 6.65 16.19 -10.29
N VAL A 164 7.43 16.19 -11.35
CA VAL A 164 7.21 17.01 -12.55
C VAL A 164 7.23 16.09 -13.77
N GLY A 165 6.20 16.20 -14.59
CA GLY A 165 6.17 15.63 -15.93
C GLY A 165 6.75 16.62 -16.92
N VAL A 166 7.72 16.19 -17.71
CA VAL A 166 8.26 16.93 -18.86
C VAL A 166 8.19 15.98 -20.04
N GLU A 167 7.39 16.32 -21.03
CA GLU A 167 7.05 15.41 -22.13
C GLU A 167 6.51 14.07 -21.57
N ASP A 168 7.18 12.94 -21.86
CA ASP A 168 6.80 11.60 -21.39
C ASP A 168 7.59 11.13 -20.15
N THR A 169 8.40 12.03 -19.57
CA THR A 169 9.28 11.68 -18.44
C THR A 169 8.77 12.26 -17.13
N VAL A 170 8.69 11.44 -16.09
CA VAL A 170 8.47 11.89 -14.71
C VAL A 170 9.81 12.04 -14.00
N MET A 171 10.02 13.18 -13.38
CA MET A 171 11.20 13.43 -12.56
C MET A 171 10.85 14.11 -11.24
N VAL A 172 11.67 13.92 -10.23
CA VAL A 172 11.56 14.64 -8.95
C VAL A 172 12.61 15.73 -8.94
N LYS A 173 12.19 16.99 -8.71
CA LYS A 173 13.06 18.17 -8.73
C LYS A 173 12.59 19.22 -7.72
N ARG A 174 13.49 20.13 -7.33
CA ARG A 174 13.05 21.41 -6.75
C ARG A 174 12.60 22.30 -7.88
N VAL A 175 11.42 22.87 -7.74
CA VAL A 175 10.82 23.68 -8.79
C VAL A 175 10.83 25.13 -8.35
N GLU A 176 11.34 26.01 -9.22
CA GLU A 176 11.32 27.45 -9.07
C GLU A 176 10.56 28.08 -10.23
N LYS A 177 9.56 28.90 -9.90
CA LYS A 177 8.82 29.69 -10.89
C LYS A 177 9.38 31.08 -10.95
N ARG A 178 9.84 31.49 -12.14
CA ARG A 178 10.31 32.84 -12.45
C ARG A 178 9.45 33.46 -13.56
N PRO A 179 9.48 34.80 -13.76
CA PRO A 179 8.76 35.41 -14.86
C PRO A 179 9.17 34.79 -16.21
N GLY A 180 8.20 34.18 -16.91
CA GLY A 180 8.40 33.60 -18.23
C GLY A 180 9.22 32.30 -18.25
N GLN A 181 9.52 31.68 -17.12
CA GLN A 181 10.26 30.41 -17.07
C GLN A 181 9.98 29.61 -15.81
N VAL A 182 10.14 28.28 -15.93
CA VAL A 182 10.22 27.34 -14.80
C VAL A 182 11.65 26.78 -14.78
N VAL A 183 12.24 26.70 -13.60
CA VAL A 183 13.58 26.14 -13.40
C VAL A 183 13.45 24.89 -12.53
N LEU A 184 13.99 23.78 -13.03
CA LEU A 184 14.05 22.52 -12.29
C LEU A 184 15.48 22.33 -11.77
N HIS A 185 15.60 22.35 -10.45
CA HIS A 185 16.90 22.18 -9.77
C HIS A 185 17.04 20.76 -9.25
N SER A 186 18.22 20.21 -9.42
CA SER A 186 18.68 19.00 -8.74
C SER A 186 19.35 19.38 -7.42
N ASP A 187 19.21 18.54 -6.38
CA ASP A 187 19.96 18.72 -5.14
C ASP A 187 21.42 18.24 -5.30
N ASN A 188 21.65 17.35 -6.24
CA ASN A 188 22.99 16.90 -6.62
C ASN A 188 23.64 17.93 -7.57
N ASN A 189 24.76 18.51 -7.14
CA ASN A 189 25.50 19.54 -7.87
C ASN A 189 26.11 19.04 -9.19
N ASP A 190 26.21 17.73 -9.41
CA ASP A 190 26.67 17.17 -10.68
C ASP A 190 25.67 17.36 -11.82
N TYR A 191 24.43 17.78 -11.48
CA TYR A 191 23.36 18.01 -12.44
C TYR A 191 23.08 19.50 -12.60
N SER A 192 23.22 20.00 -13.81
CA SER A 192 22.84 21.39 -14.14
C SER A 192 21.34 21.61 -14.04
N PRO A 193 20.89 22.81 -13.62
CA PRO A 193 19.46 23.16 -13.65
C PRO A 193 18.89 23.10 -15.07
N ILE A 194 17.63 22.66 -15.18
CA ILE A 194 16.87 22.66 -16.43
C ILE A 194 16.02 23.91 -16.49
N TYR A 195 16.19 24.71 -17.53
CA TYR A 195 15.44 25.96 -17.74
C TYR A 195 14.40 25.73 -18.84
N LEU A 196 13.13 25.89 -18.50
CA LEU A 196 12.00 25.69 -19.41
C LEU A 196 11.34 27.05 -19.69
N ARG A 197 11.20 27.43 -20.98
CA ARG A 197 10.75 28.75 -21.44
C ARG A 197 9.87 28.63 -22.66
N GLY A 198 9.02 29.67 -22.86
CA GLY A 198 8.16 29.72 -24.06
C GLY A 198 7.32 28.46 -24.21
N ASP A 199 7.35 27.85 -25.39
CA ASP A 199 6.57 26.67 -25.74
C ASP A 199 6.93 25.43 -24.91
N GLU A 200 8.12 25.38 -24.30
CA GLU A 200 8.52 24.29 -23.40
C GLU A 200 7.67 24.25 -22.12
N LEU A 201 7.09 25.38 -21.72
CA LEU A 201 6.22 25.47 -20.54
C LEU A 201 4.91 24.71 -20.73
N ASP A 202 4.43 24.56 -21.96
CA ASP A 202 3.20 23.83 -22.27
C ASP A 202 3.36 22.32 -22.06
N ASN A 203 4.62 21.85 -22.09
CA ASN A 203 4.97 20.43 -21.89
C ASN A 203 5.33 20.11 -20.44
N VAL A 204 5.29 21.10 -19.53
CA VAL A 204 5.61 20.91 -18.12
C VAL A 204 4.35 20.77 -17.28
N ARG A 205 4.28 19.72 -16.49
CA ARG A 205 3.17 19.48 -15.57
C ARG A 205 3.70 19.22 -14.17
N VAL A 206 3.26 20.01 -13.19
CA VAL A 206 3.51 19.71 -11.78
C VAL A 206 2.49 18.65 -11.34
N LEU A 207 2.95 17.44 -11.06
CA LEU A 207 2.11 16.29 -10.75
C LEU A 207 1.72 16.23 -9.26
N GLY A 208 2.51 16.88 -8.41
CA GLY A 208 2.25 16.97 -6.98
C GLY A 208 3.52 17.28 -6.20
N ARG A 209 3.30 17.71 -4.95
CA ARG A 209 4.38 18.06 -4.02
C ARG A 209 4.78 16.84 -3.19
N VAL A 210 6.08 16.60 -3.04
CA VAL A 210 6.63 15.63 -2.10
C VAL A 210 6.40 16.14 -0.68
N ILE A 211 5.74 15.34 0.16
CA ILE A 211 5.38 15.68 1.54
C ILE A 211 5.95 14.71 2.58
N TRP A 212 6.52 13.59 2.14
CA TRP A 212 7.18 12.61 3.00
C TRP A 212 8.07 11.68 2.17
N VAL A 213 9.06 11.09 2.82
CA VAL A 213 9.99 10.12 2.25
C VAL A 213 10.22 8.97 3.22
N SER A 214 10.38 7.76 2.68
CA SER A 214 10.95 6.62 3.39
C SER A 214 12.17 6.08 2.69
N ARG A 215 13.09 5.54 3.47
CA ARG A 215 14.32 4.90 2.98
C ARG A 215 14.52 3.56 3.66
N GLU A 216 14.80 2.54 2.86
CA GLU A 216 15.23 1.25 3.36
C GLU A 216 16.76 1.19 3.35
N TYR A 217 17.34 0.75 4.48
CA TYR A 217 18.77 0.47 4.55
C TYR A 217 19.01 -0.97 4.14
N ARG A 218 19.91 -1.16 3.19
CA ARG A 218 20.34 -2.47 2.71
C ARG A 218 21.69 -2.85 3.31
#